data_2ad52c64bf121bbc3e667295b6a36fe0
#
_entry.id   2ad52c64bf121bbc3e667295b6a36fe0
#
_cell.length_a   1.000
_cell.length_b   1.000
_cell.length_c   1.000
_cell.angle_alpha   90.00
_cell.angle_beta   90.00
_cell.angle_gamma   90.00
#
_symmetry.space_group_name_H-M   'P 1'
#
loop_
_entity.id
_entity.type
_entity.pdbx_description
1 polymer ?
#
loop_
_entity_poly.entity_id
_entity_poly.type
_entity_poly.pdbx_seq_one_letter_code
_entity_poly.pdbx_strand_id
1 'polypeptide(L)'
;MKDGFIKVAAATPDVRVADCEYNATEIIRMIHEMEAQGAKVMVFPELCITAYTCGDLFWQENLLEEAKVQLVRIAEETKEVDALIFVGLPLEYNGKLYNVAAGLNHGEILGFVPKTWLPNYNEFYEARYFTSGEHVDGTVHIDREAYKERYDSDFDDVEFDIEMASFDEFEELEEIDDEDFGGEDFDDEDLFDDDEMDDELYEEDIWISPNTIFT
;
A
#
# COMPACT_ATOMS: atom_id res chain seq x y z
N MET A 1 -10.05 -6.40 -18.00
CA MET A 1 -11.22 -6.71 -17.13
C MET A 1 -12.08 -7.73 -17.87
N LYS A 2 -12.45 -8.82 -17.23
CA LYS A 2 -13.38 -9.80 -17.77
C LYS A 2 -14.67 -9.67 -16.97
N ASP A 3 -15.78 -9.45 -17.64
CA ASP A 3 -17.12 -9.34 -17.05
C ASP A 3 -17.30 -8.23 -15.96
N GLY A 4 -16.47 -7.17 -16.00
CA GLY A 4 -16.50 -6.06 -15.03
C GLY A 4 -15.74 -6.31 -13.73
N PHE A 5 -15.19 -7.52 -13.49
CA PHE A 5 -14.43 -7.86 -12.29
C PHE A 5 -12.93 -7.64 -12.47
N ILE A 6 -12.25 -7.27 -11.38
CA ILE A 6 -10.79 -7.25 -11.26
C ILE A 6 -10.37 -8.18 -10.13
N LYS A 7 -9.27 -8.89 -10.32
CA LYS A 7 -8.67 -9.70 -9.27
C LYS A 7 -7.85 -8.81 -8.35
N VAL A 8 -8.07 -8.92 -7.05
CA VAL A 8 -7.30 -8.27 -6.01
C VAL A 8 -6.53 -9.31 -5.20
N ALA A 9 -5.43 -8.90 -4.57
CA ALA A 9 -4.63 -9.77 -3.72
C ALA A 9 -4.10 -9.02 -2.51
N ALA A 10 -4.06 -9.68 -1.36
CA ALA A 10 -3.35 -9.24 -0.18
C ALA A 10 -2.28 -10.26 0.16
N ALA A 11 -1.09 -9.81 0.52
CA ALA A 11 0.05 -10.66 0.82
C ALA A 11 0.76 -10.21 2.09
N THR A 12 1.21 -11.16 2.89
CA THR A 12 2.02 -10.91 4.09
C THR A 12 3.39 -11.53 3.89
N PRO A 13 4.44 -10.72 3.60
CA PRO A 13 5.79 -11.20 3.43
C PRO A 13 6.41 -11.62 4.77
N ASP A 14 7.37 -12.52 4.72
CA ASP A 14 8.29 -12.70 5.84
C ASP A 14 9.12 -11.43 5.98
N VAL A 15 9.06 -10.78 7.14
CA VAL A 15 9.78 -9.53 7.39
C VAL A 15 10.80 -9.68 8.50
N ARG A 16 11.90 -8.91 8.39
CA ARG A 16 12.91 -8.74 9.42
C ARG A 16 12.92 -7.30 9.92
N VAL A 17 12.97 -7.13 11.22
CA VAL A 17 12.98 -5.81 11.84
C VAL A 17 14.18 -5.01 11.36
N ALA A 18 13.92 -3.82 10.79
CA ALA A 18 14.89 -2.88 10.25
C ALA A 18 15.79 -3.41 9.11
N ASP A 19 15.48 -4.55 8.52
CA ASP A 19 16.19 -5.10 7.36
C ASP A 19 15.39 -4.80 6.08
N CYS A 20 15.40 -3.52 5.67
CA CYS A 20 14.60 -3.02 4.56
C CYS A 20 14.92 -3.73 3.24
N GLU A 21 16.19 -4.07 3.01
CA GLU A 21 16.64 -4.75 1.78
C GLU A 21 16.06 -6.16 1.66
N TYR A 22 16.09 -6.93 2.76
CA TYR A 22 15.47 -8.25 2.80
C TYR A 22 13.95 -8.15 2.61
N ASN A 23 13.32 -7.22 3.32
CA ASN A 23 11.87 -7.04 3.27
C ASN A 23 11.41 -6.64 1.85
N ALA A 24 12.11 -5.72 1.19
CA ALA A 24 11.82 -5.33 -0.19
C ALA A 24 11.97 -6.52 -1.16
N THR A 25 12.98 -7.37 -0.96
CA THR A 25 13.20 -8.57 -1.79
C THR A 25 11.99 -9.52 -1.70
N GLU A 26 11.48 -9.75 -0.49
CA GLU A 26 10.30 -10.60 -0.29
C GLU A 26 9.03 -9.96 -0.87
N ILE A 27 8.86 -8.64 -0.72
CA ILE A 27 7.74 -7.90 -1.31
C ILE A 27 7.76 -8.03 -2.84
N ILE A 28 8.90 -7.77 -3.49
CA ILE A 28 9.06 -7.88 -4.96
C ILE A 28 8.74 -9.30 -5.45
N ARG A 29 9.27 -10.31 -4.76
CA ARG A 29 8.98 -11.71 -5.07
C ARG A 29 7.47 -12.00 -5.06
N MET A 30 6.77 -11.54 -4.02
CA MET A 30 5.32 -11.75 -3.88
C MET A 30 4.51 -10.94 -4.92
N ILE A 31 4.95 -9.73 -5.30
CA ILE A 31 4.32 -8.95 -6.37
C ILE A 31 4.31 -9.77 -7.67
N HIS A 32 5.46 -10.34 -8.07
CA HIS A 32 5.53 -11.16 -9.29
C HIS A 32 4.70 -12.45 -9.18
N GLU A 33 4.61 -13.04 -8.01
CA GLU A 33 3.73 -14.21 -7.80
C GLU A 33 2.24 -13.86 -7.94
N MET A 34 1.83 -12.70 -7.42
CA MET A 34 0.45 -12.20 -7.55
C MET A 34 0.14 -11.76 -8.98
N GLU A 35 1.11 -11.12 -9.67
CA GLU A 35 1.00 -10.76 -11.09
C GLU A 35 0.78 -12.00 -11.97
N ALA A 36 1.56 -13.06 -11.74
CA ALA A 36 1.43 -14.31 -12.48
C ALA A 36 0.04 -14.95 -12.34
N GLN A 37 -0.67 -14.63 -11.27
CA GLN A 37 -2.05 -15.04 -11.03
C GLN A 37 -3.09 -14.03 -11.54
N GLY A 38 -2.65 -12.90 -12.10
CA GLY A 38 -3.48 -11.90 -12.73
C GLY A 38 -4.08 -10.86 -11.78
N ALA A 39 -3.54 -10.69 -10.58
CA ALA A 39 -3.94 -9.63 -9.67
C ALA A 39 -3.69 -8.24 -10.28
N LYS A 40 -4.64 -7.31 -10.09
CA LYS A 40 -4.60 -5.93 -10.58
C LYS A 40 -4.56 -4.88 -9.46
N VAL A 41 -4.87 -5.28 -8.23
CA VAL A 41 -4.65 -4.49 -7.04
C VAL A 41 -3.97 -5.42 -6.03
N MET A 42 -2.86 -4.96 -5.47
CA MET A 42 -2.03 -5.73 -4.54
C MET A 42 -1.77 -4.91 -3.28
N VAL A 43 -2.02 -5.48 -2.11
CA VAL A 43 -1.88 -4.79 -0.82
C VAL A 43 -0.95 -5.56 0.08
N PHE A 44 -0.01 -4.84 0.68
CA PHE A 44 0.94 -5.34 1.67
C PHE A 44 0.67 -4.74 3.06
N PRO A 45 1.16 -5.37 4.15
CA PRO A 45 0.92 -4.88 5.50
C PRO A 45 1.54 -3.51 5.78
N GLU A 46 0.98 -2.87 6.78
CA GLU A 46 1.50 -1.66 7.40
C GLU A 46 3.00 -1.79 7.75
N LEU A 47 3.80 -0.76 7.40
CA LEU A 47 5.24 -0.69 7.68
C LEU A 47 6.03 -1.91 7.20
N CYS A 48 5.57 -2.62 6.15
CA CYS A 48 6.19 -3.86 5.69
C CYS A 48 7.63 -3.69 5.18
N ILE A 49 8.04 -2.49 4.77
CA ILE A 49 9.43 -2.22 4.34
C ILE A 49 10.39 -2.26 5.53
N THR A 50 10.00 -1.76 6.71
CA THR A 50 10.86 -1.72 7.91
C THR A 50 10.55 -2.81 8.92
N ALA A 51 9.40 -3.45 8.84
CA ALA A 51 8.64 -4.13 9.86
C ALA A 51 8.02 -3.18 10.90
N TYR A 52 6.88 -3.60 11.47
CA TYR A 52 6.09 -2.80 12.43
C TYR A 52 6.80 -2.57 13.77
N THR A 53 7.61 -3.53 14.21
CA THR A 53 8.16 -3.57 15.58
C THR A 53 9.55 -2.94 15.73
N CYS A 54 9.90 -1.95 14.88
CA CYS A 54 11.19 -1.27 14.94
C CYS A 54 11.41 -0.45 16.22
N GLY A 55 10.35 -0.02 16.90
CA GLY A 55 10.46 0.74 18.15
C GLY A 55 11.26 2.04 17.96
N ASP A 56 12.22 2.29 18.86
CA ASP A 56 13.03 3.51 18.81
C ASP A 56 13.97 3.59 17.59
N LEU A 57 14.07 2.52 16.77
CA LEU A 57 14.80 2.58 15.50
C LEU A 57 14.13 3.52 14.49
N PHE A 58 12.83 3.78 14.62
CA PHE A 58 12.14 4.76 13.78
C PHE A 58 12.70 6.19 13.89
N TRP A 59 13.51 6.49 14.91
CA TRP A 59 14.22 7.76 15.05
C TRP A 59 15.60 7.78 14.35
N GLN A 60 15.99 6.67 13.72
CA GLN A 60 17.27 6.58 13.04
C GLN A 60 17.12 7.03 11.59
N GLU A 61 17.80 8.11 11.23
CA GLU A 61 17.83 8.67 9.87
C GLU A 61 18.20 7.60 8.83
N ASN A 62 19.20 6.76 9.13
CA ASN A 62 19.61 5.68 8.24
C ASN A 62 18.50 4.68 7.94
N LEU A 63 17.59 4.39 8.88
CA LEU A 63 16.45 3.50 8.64
C LEU A 63 15.45 4.15 7.71
N LEU A 64 15.18 5.45 7.89
CA LEU A 64 14.23 6.20 7.07
C LEU A 64 14.73 6.37 5.63
N GLU A 65 16.02 6.69 5.48
CA GLU A 65 16.65 6.77 4.14
C GLU A 65 16.66 5.39 3.46
N GLU A 66 17.01 4.34 4.20
CA GLU A 66 16.98 2.98 3.66
C GLU A 66 15.57 2.57 3.21
N ALA A 67 14.54 2.92 3.97
CA ALA A 67 13.16 2.64 3.60
C ALA A 67 12.77 3.32 2.27
N LYS A 68 13.21 4.56 2.04
CA LYS A 68 13.00 5.28 0.77
C LYS A 68 13.74 4.63 -0.40
N VAL A 69 15.01 4.25 -0.20
CA VAL A 69 15.80 3.55 -1.23
C VAL A 69 15.13 2.24 -1.64
N GLN A 70 14.64 1.48 -0.67
CA GLN A 70 13.96 0.21 -0.95
C GLN A 70 12.56 0.40 -1.55
N LEU A 71 11.87 1.49 -1.26
CA LEU A 71 10.63 1.86 -1.96
C LEU A 71 10.88 2.09 -3.45
N VAL A 72 11.93 2.86 -3.79
CA VAL A 72 12.35 3.08 -5.18
C VAL A 72 12.71 1.76 -5.86
N ARG A 73 13.45 0.88 -5.16
CA ARG A 73 13.76 -0.45 -5.66
C ARG A 73 12.52 -1.27 -5.98
N ILE A 74 11.53 -1.29 -5.08
CA ILE A 74 10.27 -2.00 -5.33
C ILE A 74 9.59 -1.45 -6.59
N ALA A 75 9.48 -0.12 -6.73
CA ALA A 75 8.89 0.51 -7.90
C ALA A 75 9.63 0.10 -9.20
N GLU A 76 10.95 0.19 -9.23
CA GLU A 76 11.75 -0.09 -10.41
C GLU A 76 11.76 -1.57 -10.80
N GLU A 77 11.94 -2.48 -9.84
CA GLU A 77 11.94 -3.92 -10.12
C GLU A 77 10.54 -4.45 -10.50
N THR A 78 9.48 -3.67 -10.26
CA THR A 78 8.10 -4.02 -10.63
C THR A 78 7.50 -3.13 -11.73
N LYS A 79 8.30 -2.36 -12.47
CA LYS A 79 7.83 -1.41 -13.49
C LYS A 79 7.05 -2.04 -14.65
N GLU A 80 7.28 -3.32 -14.94
CA GLU A 80 6.56 -4.05 -15.97
C GLU A 80 5.23 -4.63 -15.46
N VAL A 81 4.96 -4.55 -14.15
CA VAL A 81 3.74 -5.08 -13.52
C VAL A 81 2.57 -4.13 -13.75
N ASP A 82 1.55 -4.59 -14.47
CA ASP A 82 0.32 -3.84 -14.71
C ASP A 82 -0.68 -4.06 -13.56
N ALA A 83 -0.36 -3.47 -12.38
CA ALA A 83 -1.19 -3.52 -11.19
C ALA A 83 -0.96 -2.30 -10.31
N LEU A 84 -1.99 -1.89 -9.57
CA LEU A 84 -1.85 -0.92 -8.48
C LEU A 84 -1.37 -1.65 -7.23
N ILE A 85 -0.23 -1.21 -6.68
CA ILE A 85 0.46 -1.86 -5.56
C ILE A 85 0.53 -0.89 -4.38
N PHE A 86 0.18 -1.37 -3.18
CA PHE A 86 0.29 -0.58 -1.95
C PHE A 86 1.26 -1.23 -0.98
N VAL A 87 2.27 -0.45 -0.53
CA VAL A 87 3.27 -0.88 0.45
C VAL A 87 3.39 0.12 1.60
N GLY A 88 3.61 -0.36 2.82
CA GLY A 88 3.69 0.47 4.03
C GLY A 88 5.13 0.80 4.41
N LEU A 89 5.40 2.07 4.77
CA LEU A 89 6.70 2.53 5.24
C LEU A 89 6.59 3.73 6.20
N PRO A 90 7.61 4.00 7.04
CA PRO A 90 7.75 5.28 7.74
C PRO A 90 8.27 6.35 6.79
N LEU A 91 7.71 7.55 6.84
CA LEU A 91 8.12 8.68 6.01
C LEU A 91 8.24 9.96 6.83
N GLU A 92 9.40 10.61 6.75
CA GLU A 92 9.58 11.93 7.34
C GLU A 92 9.12 13.03 6.37
N TYR A 93 8.29 13.93 6.89
CA TYR A 93 7.86 15.13 6.18
C TYR A 93 7.75 16.31 7.13
N ASN A 94 8.40 17.45 6.79
CA ASN A 94 8.41 18.68 7.59
C ASN A 94 8.81 18.45 9.06
N GLY A 95 9.81 17.59 9.32
CA GLY A 95 10.32 17.28 10.65
C GLY A 95 9.37 16.45 11.52
N LYS A 96 8.39 15.79 10.91
CA LYS A 96 7.47 14.86 11.55
C LYS A 96 7.53 13.52 10.85
N LEU A 97 7.36 12.45 11.61
CA LEU A 97 7.34 11.09 11.09
C LEU A 97 5.89 10.62 10.90
N TYR A 98 5.60 10.07 9.74
CA TYR A 98 4.29 9.52 9.37
C TYR A 98 4.41 8.04 9.04
N ASN A 99 3.37 7.30 9.38
CA ASN A 99 3.15 5.94 8.92
C ASN A 99 2.30 6.04 7.65
N VAL A 100 2.87 5.67 6.51
CA VAL A 100 2.22 5.90 5.21
C VAL A 100 2.04 4.62 4.41
N ALA A 101 1.03 4.60 3.57
CA ALA A 101 0.91 3.69 2.45
C ALA A 101 1.38 4.40 1.18
N ALA A 102 2.34 3.83 0.47
CA ALA A 102 2.76 4.27 -0.85
C ALA A 102 1.99 3.51 -1.93
N GLY A 103 1.39 4.22 -2.88
CA GLY A 103 0.80 3.66 -4.07
C GLY A 103 1.80 3.61 -5.22
N LEU A 104 1.96 2.45 -5.86
CA LEU A 104 2.90 2.22 -6.95
C LEU A 104 2.17 1.70 -8.19
N ASN A 105 2.62 2.12 -9.38
CA ASN A 105 2.16 1.56 -10.65
C ASN A 105 3.20 1.79 -11.73
N HIS A 106 3.54 0.78 -12.51
CA HIS A 106 4.48 0.87 -13.64
C HIS A 106 5.82 1.58 -13.34
N GLY A 107 6.42 1.34 -12.18
CA GLY A 107 7.68 1.97 -11.78
C GLY A 107 7.53 3.37 -11.18
N GLU A 108 6.32 3.91 -11.17
CA GLU A 108 6.03 5.22 -10.60
C GLU A 108 5.50 5.08 -9.17
N ILE A 109 5.90 6.01 -8.29
CA ILE A 109 5.32 6.22 -6.99
C ILE A 109 4.23 7.27 -7.17
N LEU A 110 2.97 6.86 -7.09
CA LEU A 110 1.81 7.70 -7.39
C LEU A 110 1.51 8.70 -6.28
N GLY A 111 1.79 8.33 -5.02
CA GLY A 111 1.51 9.16 -3.87
C GLY A 111 1.67 8.43 -2.56
N PHE A 112 1.54 9.18 -1.47
CA PHE A 112 1.57 8.68 -0.10
C PHE A 112 0.27 9.02 0.62
N VAL A 113 -0.32 8.03 1.30
CA VAL A 113 -1.47 8.22 2.17
C VAL A 113 -1.02 8.03 3.62
N PRO A 114 -0.92 9.09 4.42
CA PRO A 114 -0.54 8.99 5.81
C PRO A 114 -1.69 8.49 6.67
N LYS A 115 -1.37 7.59 7.62
CA LYS A 115 -2.33 7.04 8.56
C LYS A 115 -2.90 8.13 9.47
N THR A 116 -4.22 8.30 9.47
CA THR A 116 -4.92 9.28 10.29
C THR A 116 -5.11 8.79 11.72
N TRP A 117 -5.61 7.57 11.89
CA TRP A 117 -5.97 7.01 13.19
C TRP A 117 -4.82 6.17 13.76
N LEU A 118 -4.12 6.74 14.74
CA LEU A 118 -2.98 6.08 15.39
C LEU A 118 -3.47 5.35 16.65
N PRO A 119 -3.39 4.01 16.72
CA PRO A 119 -3.69 3.29 17.94
C PRO A 119 -2.65 3.62 19.03
N ASN A 120 -3.14 4.00 20.20
CA ASN A 120 -2.31 4.36 21.36
C ASN A 120 -2.94 3.80 22.64
N TYR A 121 -3.22 2.51 22.65
CA TYR A 121 -3.83 1.77 23.76
C TYR A 121 -3.26 0.35 23.84
N ASN A 122 -3.27 -0.24 25.03
CA ASN A 122 -2.66 -1.53 25.36
C ASN A 122 -1.20 -1.60 24.90
N GLU A 123 -0.85 -2.56 24.03
CA GLU A 123 0.48 -2.76 23.43
C GLU A 123 0.84 -1.76 22.32
N PHE A 124 -0.12 -0.97 21.84
CA PHE A 124 0.09 -0.02 20.74
C PHE A 124 0.53 1.35 21.26
N TYR A 125 1.66 1.84 20.76
CA TYR A 125 2.28 3.12 21.12
C TYR A 125 2.63 3.96 19.90
N GLU A 126 1.80 3.93 18.85
CA GLU A 126 2.13 4.59 17.58
C GLU A 126 2.30 6.10 17.72
N ALA A 127 1.52 6.75 18.57
CA ALA A 127 1.65 8.19 18.84
C ALA A 127 3.01 8.59 19.49
N ARG A 128 3.81 7.61 19.93
CA ARG A 128 5.19 7.85 20.37
C ARG A 128 6.11 8.19 19.20
N TYR A 129 5.86 7.59 18.03
CA TYR A 129 6.73 7.67 16.86
C TYR A 129 6.10 8.51 15.76
N PHE A 130 4.83 8.31 15.48
CA PHE A 130 4.14 8.85 14.32
C PHE A 130 3.20 9.99 14.67
N THR A 131 3.07 10.91 13.72
CA THR A 131 2.06 11.98 13.72
C THR A 131 0.85 11.51 12.92
N SER A 132 -0.35 11.91 13.36
CA SER A 132 -1.58 11.70 12.58
C SER A 132 -1.48 12.36 11.21
N GLY A 133 -1.95 11.67 10.19
CA GLY A 133 -2.07 12.19 8.84
C GLY A 133 -3.25 13.13 8.62
N GLU A 134 -4.04 13.43 9.66
CA GLU A 134 -5.15 14.37 9.59
C GLU A 134 -4.67 15.76 9.11
N HIS A 135 -5.29 16.27 8.06
CA HIS A 135 -4.95 17.57 7.45
C HIS A 135 -3.50 17.70 6.94
N VAL A 136 -2.88 16.58 6.57
CA VAL A 136 -1.55 16.61 5.95
C VAL A 136 -1.70 16.55 4.44
N ASP A 137 -1.27 17.65 3.81
CA ASP A 137 -1.09 17.78 2.37
C ASP A 137 0.34 18.25 2.06
N GLY A 138 0.81 18.00 0.87
CA GLY A 138 2.08 18.51 0.40
C GLY A 138 2.84 17.55 -0.51
N THR A 139 4.06 17.94 -0.84
CA THR A 139 4.92 17.22 -1.77
C THR A 139 6.15 16.69 -1.05
N VAL A 140 6.42 15.41 -1.23
CA VAL A 140 7.62 14.73 -0.72
C VAL A 140 8.59 14.51 -1.86
N HIS A 141 9.81 14.95 -1.67
CA HIS A 141 10.90 14.69 -2.62
C HIS A 141 11.52 13.32 -2.34
N ILE A 142 11.54 12.46 -3.35
CA ILE A 142 12.19 11.15 -3.29
C ILE A 142 13.40 11.17 -4.23
N ASP A 143 14.59 11.14 -3.63
CA ASP A 143 15.85 11.06 -4.33
C ASP A 143 16.13 9.62 -4.79
N ARG A 144 16.31 9.43 -6.09
CA ARG A 144 16.67 8.14 -6.68
C ARG A 144 18.17 7.93 -6.80
N GLU A 145 18.98 8.95 -6.52
CA GLU A 145 20.44 8.88 -6.68
C GLU A 145 21.05 7.79 -5.78
N ALA A 146 20.59 7.71 -4.53
CA ALA A 146 21.03 6.67 -3.59
C ALA A 146 20.69 5.24 -4.05
N TYR A 147 19.58 5.04 -4.77
CA TYR A 147 19.25 3.78 -5.42
C TYR A 147 20.20 3.50 -6.60
N LYS A 148 20.43 4.47 -7.48
CA LYS A 148 21.33 4.36 -8.62
C LYS A 148 22.74 3.99 -8.19
N GLU A 149 23.29 4.69 -7.21
CA GLU A 149 24.62 4.42 -6.67
C GLU A 149 24.78 2.99 -6.17
N ARG A 150 23.72 2.46 -5.52
CA ARG A 150 23.76 1.12 -4.94
C ARG A 150 23.57 0.00 -5.96
N TYR A 151 22.68 0.19 -6.92
CA TYR A 151 22.23 -0.88 -7.83
C TYR A 151 22.73 -0.72 -9.27
N ASP A 152 23.63 0.27 -9.53
CA ASP A 152 24.26 0.55 -10.84
C ASP A 152 23.20 0.58 -11.99
N SER A 153 22.10 1.30 -11.74
CA SER A 153 21.00 1.38 -12.68
C SER A 153 21.11 2.60 -13.60
N ASP A 154 20.95 2.40 -14.90
CA ASP A 154 20.99 3.44 -15.94
C ASP A 154 19.68 4.24 -16.02
N PHE A 155 19.19 4.79 -14.87
CA PHE A 155 18.01 5.65 -14.90
C PHE A 155 18.37 7.08 -15.30
N ASP A 156 17.47 7.71 -16.07
CA ASP A 156 17.49 9.16 -16.22
C ASP A 156 17.27 9.83 -14.85
N ASP A 157 17.93 10.98 -14.62
CA ASP A 157 17.82 11.76 -13.39
C ASP A 157 16.41 12.38 -13.28
N VAL A 158 15.43 11.57 -12.97
CA VAL A 158 14.06 12.02 -12.72
C VAL A 158 13.87 12.17 -11.23
N GLU A 159 13.90 13.40 -10.76
CA GLU A 159 13.43 13.77 -9.43
C GLU A 159 11.92 13.69 -9.44
N PHE A 160 11.31 13.04 -8.44
CA PHE A 160 9.88 12.97 -8.30
C PHE A 160 9.43 13.75 -7.08
N ASP A 161 8.62 14.75 -7.33
CA ASP A 161 7.77 15.35 -6.32
C ASP A 161 6.50 14.51 -6.19
N ILE A 162 6.35 13.81 -5.07
CA ILE A 162 5.26 12.87 -4.84
C ILE A 162 4.27 13.49 -3.86
N GLU A 163 3.01 13.52 -4.24
CA GLU A 163 1.96 14.07 -3.40
C GLU A 163 1.68 13.19 -2.19
N MET A 164 1.48 13.85 -1.05
CA MET A 164 1.00 13.24 0.18
C MET A 164 -0.33 13.90 0.51
N ALA A 165 -1.41 13.13 0.46
CA ALA A 165 -2.75 13.61 0.72
C ALA A 165 -3.39 12.85 1.90
N SER A 166 -4.10 13.58 2.75
CA SER A 166 -4.90 12.98 3.79
C SER A 166 -6.18 12.36 3.21
N PHE A 167 -6.73 11.36 3.89
CA PHE A 167 -7.96 10.71 3.46
C PHE A 167 -9.16 11.67 3.41
N ASP A 168 -9.12 12.74 4.21
CA ASP A 168 -10.21 13.73 4.30
C ASP A 168 -10.44 14.51 3.00
N GLU A 169 -9.41 14.63 2.13
CA GLU A 169 -9.56 15.30 0.82
C GLU A 169 -10.36 14.46 -0.19
N PHE A 170 -10.48 13.14 0.04
CA PHE A 170 -11.27 12.27 -0.83
C PHE A 170 -12.78 12.32 -0.53
N GLU A 171 -13.20 12.76 0.66
CA GLU A 171 -14.62 12.91 0.99
C GLU A 171 -15.30 14.09 0.25
N GLU A 172 -14.55 15.09 -0.20
CA GLU A 172 -15.11 16.23 -0.99
C GLU A 172 -15.42 15.83 -2.46
N LEU A 173 -15.00 14.66 -2.93
CA LEU A 173 -15.27 14.20 -4.30
C LEU A 173 -16.56 13.39 -4.44
N GLU A 174 -17.27 13.09 -3.36
CA GLU A 174 -18.48 12.25 -3.37
C GLU A 174 -19.80 13.03 -3.28
N GLU A 175 -19.92 14.23 -3.84
CA GLU A 175 -21.23 14.66 -4.36
C GLU A 175 -21.35 14.29 -5.84
N ILE A 176 -21.30 12.98 -6.12
CA ILE A 176 -21.88 12.46 -7.37
C ILE A 176 -23.39 12.48 -7.15
N ASP A 177 -24.05 13.42 -7.83
CA ASP A 177 -25.51 13.52 -7.85
C ASP A 177 -26.13 12.14 -8.13
N ASP A 178 -26.89 11.63 -7.15
CA ASP A 178 -27.68 10.37 -7.25
C ASP A 178 -28.77 10.42 -8.33
N GLU A 179 -28.81 11.44 -9.19
CA GLU A 179 -29.84 11.62 -10.23
C GLU A 179 -29.61 10.81 -11.51
N ASP A 180 -28.44 10.16 -11.69
CA ASP A 180 -28.10 9.45 -12.93
C ASP A 180 -28.22 7.92 -12.86
N PHE A 181 -28.58 7.36 -11.73
CA PHE A 181 -29.01 5.97 -11.62
C PHE A 181 -30.52 5.90 -11.77
N GLY A 182 -30.98 5.70 -13.01
CA GLY A 182 -32.37 5.46 -13.34
C GLY A 182 -32.95 4.34 -12.46
N GLY A 183 -33.85 4.71 -11.56
CA GLY A 183 -34.52 3.80 -10.68
C GLY A 183 -35.32 2.78 -11.46
N GLU A 184 -34.94 1.53 -11.39
CA GLU A 184 -35.86 0.41 -11.45
C GLU A 184 -36.10 0.02 -9.98
N ASP A 185 -37.36 0.21 -9.55
CA ASP A 185 -37.85 -0.23 -8.26
C ASP A 185 -37.63 -1.75 -8.15
N PHE A 186 -36.61 -2.15 -7.41
CA PHE A 186 -36.49 -3.52 -6.94
C PHE A 186 -37.35 -3.65 -5.67
N ASP A 187 -38.48 -4.35 -5.78
CA ASP A 187 -39.31 -4.73 -4.65
C ASP A 187 -38.48 -5.63 -3.70
N ASP A 188 -38.27 -5.15 -2.47
CA ASP A 188 -37.46 -5.75 -1.40
C ASP A 188 -38.04 -7.07 -0.80
N GLU A 189 -39.03 -7.69 -1.41
CA GLU A 189 -39.74 -8.84 -0.80
C GLU A 189 -39.23 -10.24 -1.20
N ASP A 190 -38.29 -10.36 -2.17
CA ASP A 190 -37.86 -11.68 -2.70
C ASP A 190 -36.41 -12.05 -2.44
N LEU A 191 -35.67 -11.39 -1.53
CA LEU A 191 -34.22 -11.58 -1.38
C LEU A 191 -33.75 -12.43 -0.19
N PHE A 192 -34.65 -13.08 0.55
CA PHE A 192 -34.27 -14.02 1.61
C PHE A 192 -35.05 -15.33 1.52
N ASP A 193 -34.73 -16.11 0.48
CA ASP A 193 -34.91 -17.55 0.53
C ASP A 193 -33.60 -18.19 1.00
N ASP A 194 -33.62 -18.67 2.23
CA ASP A 194 -32.49 -19.13 3.05
C ASP A 194 -32.10 -20.59 2.72
N ASP A 195 -32.13 -21.00 1.47
CA ASP A 195 -31.73 -22.35 1.09
C ASP A 195 -30.88 -22.34 -0.20
N GLU A 196 -29.65 -22.87 -0.08
CA GLU A 196 -28.67 -23.16 -1.14
C GLU A 196 -27.79 -21.97 -1.62
N MET A 197 -26.94 -21.44 -0.73
CA MET A 197 -25.68 -20.85 -1.19
C MET A 197 -24.71 -22.01 -1.48
N ASP A 198 -24.49 -22.23 -2.76
CA ASP A 198 -23.41 -23.11 -3.24
C ASP A 198 -22.06 -22.56 -2.78
N ASP A 199 -21.42 -23.28 -1.87
CA ASP A 199 -20.09 -22.98 -1.31
C ASP A 199 -18.96 -22.97 -2.35
N GLU A 200 -19.25 -23.25 -3.62
CA GLU A 200 -18.25 -23.37 -4.69
C GLU A 200 -17.84 -22.01 -5.35
N LEU A 201 -18.58 -20.92 -5.14
CA LEU A 201 -18.33 -19.65 -5.85
C LEU A 201 -17.30 -18.73 -5.18
N TYR A 202 -16.88 -19.01 -3.94
CA TYR A 202 -15.96 -18.14 -3.19
C TYR A 202 -14.50 -18.57 -3.17
N GLU A 203 -14.16 -19.78 -3.61
CA GLU A 203 -12.80 -20.29 -3.54
C GLU A 203 -11.89 -19.90 -4.73
N GLU A 204 -12.42 -19.50 -5.88
CA GLU A 204 -11.60 -19.30 -7.08
C GLU A 204 -11.03 -17.88 -7.27
N ASP A 205 -11.56 -16.85 -6.61
CA ASP A 205 -11.20 -15.46 -6.88
C ASP A 205 -10.36 -14.75 -5.82
N ILE A 206 -10.13 -15.36 -4.66
CA ILE A 206 -9.25 -14.82 -3.63
C ILE A 206 -7.95 -15.62 -3.62
N TRP A 207 -6.86 -14.97 -4.05
CA TRP A 207 -5.54 -15.55 -3.88
C TRP A 207 -5.02 -15.30 -2.46
N ILE A 208 -4.70 -16.37 -1.74
CA ILE A 208 -4.10 -16.32 -0.41
C ILE A 208 -2.69 -16.86 -0.52
N SER A 209 -1.68 -16.06 -0.18
CA SER A 209 -0.31 -16.53 -0.07
C SER A 209 -0.22 -17.65 0.98
N PRO A 210 0.56 -18.72 0.75
CA PRO A 210 0.77 -19.77 1.76
C PRO A 210 1.31 -19.25 3.10
N ASN A 211 1.81 -18.03 3.15
CA ASN A 211 2.30 -17.37 4.37
C ASN A 211 1.27 -16.38 4.95
N THR A 212 0.04 -16.35 4.45
CA THR A 212 -0.99 -15.43 4.96
C THR A 212 -1.56 -15.99 6.25
N ILE A 213 -1.38 -15.26 7.34
CA ILE A 213 -2.01 -15.53 8.63
C ILE A 213 -3.09 -14.47 8.82
N PHE A 214 -4.36 -14.90 8.83
CA PHE A 214 -5.45 -14.03 9.26
C PHE A 214 -5.39 -13.88 10.78
N THR A 215 -5.28 -12.65 11.29
CA THR A 215 -5.48 -12.31 12.70
C THR A 215 -6.67 -11.39 12.84
#